data_0b05959f33ba20c0b0a0f1e9c95be8cb
#
_entry.id   0b05959f33ba20c0b0a0f1e9c95be8cb
#
_cell.length_a   1.000
_cell.length_b   1.000
_cell.length_c   1.000
_cell.angle_alpha   90.00
_cell.angle_beta   90.00
_cell.angle_gamma   90.00
#
_symmetry.space_group_name_H-M   'P 1'
#
loop_
_entity.id
_entity.type
_entity.pdbx_description
1 polymer ?
#
loop_
_entity_poly.entity_id
_entity_poly.type
_entity_poly.pdbx_seq_one_letter_code
_entity_poly.pdbx_strand_id
1 'polypeptide(L)'
;MADYIIGDVHGDQVLWDACISPMLKAGDRAFVLGDFGVGFWNGRYWSEETFYDYLEQQPYTVCVIDGNHEDFNKLNSYPVEQWNGGQVHRIRKNVIHLMRGEIFELEGKTIFAFGGGYSYDCARRTEGYDWWPQEMPSQEEYQYAYQNLEKHDWKVDYILTHTCPSETIAYMSTMHLGVKDFAGGERELNLFFDYIRAETSYQKWYFGHFHVDRELWRSQYAVLDAVRDLHTGTVIRYRS
;
A
#
# COMPACT_ATOMS: atom_id res chain seq x y z
N MET A 1 -8.04 -14.68 13.76
CA MET A 1 -7.69 -14.01 12.48
C MET A 1 -6.71 -12.92 12.83
N ALA A 2 -5.60 -12.83 12.14
CA ALA A 2 -4.59 -11.79 12.37
C ALA A 2 -4.42 -10.94 11.10
N ASP A 3 -4.05 -9.68 11.29
CA ASP A 3 -3.84 -8.70 10.23
C ASP A 3 -2.39 -8.26 10.25
N TYR A 4 -1.68 -8.49 9.15
CA TYR A 4 -0.26 -8.19 9.03
C TYR A 4 -0.02 -7.07 8.02
N ILE A 5 0.88 -6.17 8.37
CA ILE A 5 1.37 -5.11 7.49
C ILE A 5 2.70 -5.54 6.90
N ILE A 6 2.82 -5.38 5.58
CA ILE A 6 3.97 -5.79 4.78
C ILE A 6 4.36 -4.60 3.89
N GLY A 7 5.63 -4.27 3.83
CA GLY A 7 6.16 -3.29 2.89
C GLY A 7 6.24 -3.82 1.46
N ASP A 8 6.96 -3.09 0.62
CA ASP A 8 7.13 -3.34 -0.80
C ASP A 8 7.56 -4.79 -1.09
N VAL A 9 6.90 -5.46 -2.03
CA VAL A 9 7.15 -6.89 -2.37
C VAL A 9 7.86 -7.03 -3.70
N HIS A 10 7.58 -6.13 -4.66
CA HIS A 10 8.19 -6.11 -5.99
C HIS A 10 8.07 -7.43 -6.76
N GLY A 11 6.99 -8.18 -6.57
CA GLY A 11 6.77 -9.48 -7.24
C GLY A 11 7.71 -10.59 -6.79
N ASP A 12 8.42 -10.42 -5.67
CA ASP A 12 9.39 -11.40 -5.17
C ASP A 12 8.68 -12.58 -4.48
N GLN A 13 8.34 -13.60 -5.29
CA GLN A 13 7.75 -14.83 -4.78
C GLN A 13 8.68 -15.57 -3.82
N VAL A 14 9.99 -15.53 -4.05
CA VAL A 14 10.95 -16.26 -3.20
C VAL A 14 10.96 -15.67 -1.79
N LEU A 15 10.98 -14.34 -1.70
CA LEU A 15 10.84 -13.63 -0.44
C LEU A 15 9.51 -13.96 0.24
N TRP A 16 8.40 -13.95 -0.52
CA TRP A 16 7.07 -14.26 -0.02
C TRP A 16 7.01 -15.67 0.59
N ASP A 17 7.47 -16.67 -0.15
CA ASP A 17 7.45 -18.07 0.27
C ASP A 17 8.35 -18.34 1.48
N ALA A 18 9.51 -17.70 1.52
CA ALA A 18 10.48 -17.91 2.60
C ALA A 18 10.10 -17.18 3.89
N CYS A 19 9.53 -15.97 3.77
CA CYS A 19 9.45 -15.06 4.92
C CYS A 19 8.02 -14.68 5.32
N ILE A 20 7.08 -14.60 4.38
CA ILE A 20 5.74 -14.10 4.63
C ILE A 20 4.74 -15.26 4.77
N SER A 21 4.63 -16.10 3.75
CA SER A 21 3.64 -17.19 3.71
C SER A 21 3.69 -18.13 4.93
N PRO A 22 4.87 -18.50 5.48
CA PRO A 22 4.93 -19.40 6.65
C PRO A 22 4.34 -18.81 7.94
N MET A 23 4.13 -17.52 8.00
CA MET A 23 3.55 -16.84 9.18
C MET A 23 2.01 -16.83 9.12
N LEU A 24 1.45 -16.82 7.90
CA LEU A 24 0.05 -16.61 7.64
C LEU A 24 -0.75 -17.91 7.80
N LYS A 25 -1.87 -17.83 8.49
CA LYS A 25 -2.78 -18.96 8.76
C LYS A 25 -4.09 -18.76 8.01
N ALA A 26 -4.91 -19.78 8.02
CA ALA A 26 -6.24 -19.72 7.44
C ALA A 26 -7.06 -18.58 8.05
N GLY A 27 -7.56 -17.72 7.16
CA GLY A 27 -8.35 -16.55 7.51
C GLY A 27 -7.55 -15.28 7.82
N ASP A 28 -6.23 -15.34 7.96
CA ASP A 28 -5.40 -14.14 8.16
C ASP A 28 -5.41 -13.24 6.92
N ARG A 29 -5.06 -11.96 7.11
CA ARG A 29 -4.93 -10.98 6.04
C ARG A 29 -3.53 -10.36 6.06
N ALA A 30 -2.95 -10.24 4.87
CA ALA A 30 -1.68 -9.57 4.62
C ALA A 30 -1.96 -8.28 3.83
N PHE A 31 -1.69 -7.11 4.42
CA PHE A 31 -1.83 -5.80 3.79
C PHE A 31 -0.47 -5.36 3.27
N VAL A 32 -0.31 -5.32 1.95
CA VAL A 32 0.91 -4.86 1.27
C VAL A 32 0.78 -3.37 0.95
N LEU A 33 1.76 -2.59 1.38
CA LEU A 33 1.74 -1.13 1.33
C LEU A 33 2.26 -0.55 0.00
N GLY A 34 1.81 -1.12 -1.11
CA GLY A 34 2.21 -0.74 -2.46
C GLY A 34 3.43 -1.50 -2.96
N ASP A 35 3.78 -1.24 -4.22
CA ASP A 35 4.86 -1.93 -4.92
C ASP A 35 4.77 -3.45 -4.79
N PHE A 36 3.54 -3.97 -4.92
CA PHE A 36 3.32 -5.41 -5.03
C PHE A 36 3.87 -5.93 -6.36
N GLY A 37 3.84 -5.10 -7.39
CA GLY A 37 4.40 -5.36 -8.70
C GLY A 37 3.39 -5.93 -9.70
N VAL A 38 2.12 -5.54 -9.60
CA VAL A 38 1.06 -6.02 -10.52
C VAL A 38 1.39 -5.64 -11.96
N GLY A 39 1.74 -6.62 -12.79
CA GLY A 39 2.07 -6.44 -14.21
C GLY A 39 3.41 -5.76 -14.48
N PHE A 40 4.02 -5.16 -13.49
CA PHE A 40 5.18 -4.29 -13.65
C PHE A 40 6.42 -5.02 -14.18
N TRP A 41 6.64 -6.25 -13.75
CA TRP A 41 7.85 -7.00 -14.09
C TRP A 41 7.78 -7.71 -15.43
N ASN A 42 6.60 -7.79 -16.07
CA ASN A 42 6.38 -8.28 -17.45
C ASN A 42 7.18 -9.54 -17.80
N GLY A 43 7.25 -10.50 -16.87
CA GLY A 43 7.98 -11.76 -17.09
C GLY A 43 9.50 -11.66 -17.02
N ARG A 44 10.07 -10.56 -16.55
CA ARG A 44 11.54 -10.39 -16.43
C ARG A 44 12.20 -11.39 -15.50
N TYR A 45 11.49 -11.84 -14.45
CA TYR A 45 12.03 -12.77 -13.45
C TYR A 45 11.16 -13.99 -13.19
N TRP A 46 9.84 -13.85 -13.18
CA TRP A 46 8.87 -14.92 -12.90
C TRP A 46 7.62 -14.67 -13.75
N SER A 47 6.89 -15.75 -14.03
CA SER A 47 5.53 -15.56 -14.50
C SER A 47 4.73 -15.02 -13.31
N GLU A 48 4.33 -13.75 -13.36
CA GLU A 48 3.47 -13.09 -12.38
C GLU A 48 2.19 -13.90 -12.13
N GLU A 49 1.62 -14.46 -13.20
CA GLU A 49 0.47 -15.34 -13.13
C GLU A 49 0.75 -16.57 -12.23
N THR A 50 1.96 -17.15 -12.31
CA THR A 50 2.36 -18.27 -11.44
C THR A 50 2.38 -17.86 -9.97
N PHE A 51 2.83 -16.63 -9.66
CA PHE A 51 2.80 -16.12 -8.29
C PHE A 51 1.36 -15.91 -7.81
N TYR A 52 0.49 -15.32 -8.63
CA TYR A 52 -0.92 -15.14 -8.27
C TYR A 52 -1.67 -16.47 -8.14
N ASP A 53 -1.40 -17.42 -9.01
CA ASP A 53 -1.98 -18.78 -8.93
C ASP A 53 -1.51 -19.50 -7.67
N TYR A 54 -0.27 -19.32 -7.26
CA TYR A 54 0.23 -19.80 -5.97
C TYR A 54 -0.52 -19.14 -4.81
N LEU A 55 -0.67 -17.81 -4.82
CA LEU A 55 -1.38 -17.07 -3.78
C LEU A 55 -2.85 -17.48 -3.70
N GLU A 56 -3.51 -17.75 -4.83
CA GLU A 56 -4.91 -18.16 -4.87
C GLU A 56 -5.16 -19.47 -4.12
N GLN A 57 -4.15 -20.34 -4.05
CA GLN A 57 -4.23 -21.61 -3.33
C GLN A 57 -4.00 -21.46 -1.82
N GLN A 58 -3.60 -20.30 -1.35
CA GLN A 58 -3.32 -20.06 0.05
C GLN A 58 -4.61 -19.82 0.85
N PRO A 59 -4.62 -20.19 2.14
CA PRO A 59 -5.82 -20.07 2.97
C PRO A 59 -6.01 -18.66 3.57
N TYR A 60 -5.19 -17.71 3.24
CA TYR A 60 -5.21 -16.32 3.70
C TYR A 60 -5.56 -15.35 2.56
N THR A 61 -5.85 -14.11 2.90
CA THR A 61 -6.14 -13.04 1.93
C THR A 61 -4.95 -12.08 1.81
N VAL A 62 -4.60 -11.72 0.59
CA VAL A 62 -3.63 -10.67 0.30
C VAL A 62 -4.38 -9.42 -0.16
N CYS A 63 -4.25 -8.35 0.60
CA CYS A 63 -4.83 -7.04 0.33
C CYS A 63 -3.68 -6.10 -0.06
N VAL A 64 -3.68 -5.60 -1.28
CA VAL A 64 -2.63 -4.69 -1.75
C VAL A 64 -3.20 -3.29 -1.95
N ILE A 65 -2.45 -2.26 -1.61
CA ILE A 65 -2.64 -0.93 -2.19
C ILE A 65 -1.66 -0.77 -3.34
N ASP A 66 -1.89 0.16 -4.24
CA ASP A 66 -0.97 0.42 -5.33
C ASP A 66 0.21 1.30 -4.87
N GLY A 67 1.39 1.03 -5.42
CA GLY A 67 2.57 1.89 -5.32
C GLY A 67 2.87 2.56 -6.66
N ASN A 68 4.15 2.88 -6.89
CA ASN A 68 4.59 3.40 -8.18
C ASN A 68 5.15 2.30 -9.12
N HIS A 69 5.28 1.06 -8.65
CA HIS A 69 5.72 -0.08 -9.43
C HIS A 69 4.56 -1.05 -9.74
N GLU A 70 3.51 -0.51 -10.37
CA GLU A 70 2.37 -1.28 -10.86
C GLU A 70 2.13 -0.98 -12.35
N ASP A 71 1.71 -1.97 -13.13
CA ASP A 71 1.10 -1.74 -14.45
C ASP A 71 -0.36 -1.33 -14.24
N PHE A 72 -0.62 -0.03 -14.25
CA PHE A 72 -1.95 0.51 -14.02
C PHE A 72 -2.96 0.14 -15.12
N ASN A 73 -2.50 -0.15 -16.34
CA ASN A 73 -3.40 -0.66 -17.38
C ASN A 73 -3.91 -2.05 -17.00
N LYS A 74 -3.03 -2.91 -16.51
CA LYS A 74 -3.38 -4.25 -16.04
C LYS A 74 -4.20 -4.17 -14.74
N LEU A 75 -3.75 -3.41 -13.76
CA LEU A 75 -4.42 -3.25 -12.46
C LEU A 75 -5.87 -2.78 -12.64
N ASN A 76 -6.11 -1.76 -13.48
CA ASN A 76 -7.43 -1.21 -13.74
C ASN A 76 -8.28 -2.10 -14.68
N SER A 77 -7.72 -3.13 -15.28
CA SER A 77 -8.49 -4.10 -16.10
C SER A 77 -9.15 -5.19 -15.28
N TYR A 78 -8.77 -5.37 -14.02
CA TYR A 78 -9.40 -6.36 -13.15
C TYR A 78 -10.84 -5.96 -12.77
N PRO A 79 -11.73 -6.94 -12.52
CA PRO A 79 -13.11 -6.66 -12.13
C PRO A 79 -13.16 -5.85 -10.82
N VAL A 80 -14.03 -4.84 -10.80
CA VAL A 80 -14.33 -4.09 -9.59
C VAL A 80 -15.45 -4.81 -8.84
N GLU A 81 -15.22 -5.05 -7.55
CA GLU A 81 -16.17 -5.73 -6.67
C GLU A 81 -16.31 -4.99 -5.33
N GLN A 82 -17.43 -5.22 -4.65
CA GLN A 82 -17.60 -4.75 -3.26
C GLN A 82 -16.96 -5.74 -2.29
N TRP A 83 -16.15 -5.22 -1.37
CA TRP A 83 -15.53 -6.01 -0.32
C TRP A 83 -15.48 -5.22 0.99
N ASN A 84 -16.12 -5.70 2.04
CA ASN A 84 -16.11 -5.10 3.38
C ASN A 84 -16.35 -3.57 3.41
N GLY A 85 -17.34 -3.10 2.65
CA GLY A 85 -17.75 -1.68 2.64
C GLY A 85 -17.10 -0.82 1.56
N GLY A 86 -15.97 -1.24 0.99
CA GLY A 86 -15.23 -0.53 -0.06
C GLY A 86 -15.17 -1.29 -1.39
N GLN A 87 -14.67 -0.64 -2.42
CA GLN A 87 -14.43 -1.22 -3.75
C GLN A 87 -13.00 -1.76 -3.86
N VAL A 88 -12.87 -2.89 -4.54
CA VAL A 88 -11.59 -3.55 -4.80
C VAL A 88 -11.49 -3.99 -6.25
N HIS A 89 -10.29 -4.03 -6.80
CA HIS A 89 -10.04 -4.85 -7.99
C HIS A 89 -9.78 -6.29 -7.54
N ARG A 90 -10.49 -7.26 -8.15
CA ARG A 90 -10.33 -8.69 -7.86
C ARG A 90 -9.25 -9.30 -8.76
N ILE A 91 -8.01 -9.39 -8.27
CA ILE A 91 -6.88 -9.99 -9.01
C ILE A 91 -7.00 -11.51 -9.02
N ARG A 92 -7.28 -12.11 -7.87
CA ARG A 92 -7.61 -13.52 -7.67
C ARG A 92 -8.67 -13.66 -6.57
N LYS A 93 -9.15 -14.85 -6.32
CA LYS A 93 -10.17 -15.14 -5.29
C LYS A 93 -9.83 -14.50 -3.94
N ASN A 94 -8.57 -14.55 -3.54
CA ASN A 94 -8.05 -14.06 -2.26
C ASN A 94 -6.89 -13.05 -2.41
N VAL A 95 -6.67 -12.52 -3.61
CA VAL A 95 -5.75 -11.41 -3.87
C VAL A 95 -6.56 -10.23 -4.39
N ILE A 96 -6.61 -9.15 -3.63
CA ILE A 96 -7.43 -7.98 -3.92
C ILE A 96 -6.62 -6.70 -3.83
N HIS A 97 -6.87 -5.78 -4.74
CA HIS A 97 -6.35 -4.42 -4.68
C HIS A 97 -7.39 -3.50 -4.05
N LEU A 98 -7.04 -2.88 -2.95
CA LEU A 98 -7.85 -1.89 -2.24
C LEU A 98 -7.81 -0.58 -3.01
N MET A 99 -8.93 -0.15 -3.59
CA MET A 99 -8.96 1.04 -4.44
C MET A 99 -8.73 2.32 -3.62
N ARG A 100 -8.18 3.33 -4.26
CA ARG A 100 -7.84 4.61 -3.63
C ARG A 100 -9.07 5.32 -3.07
N GLY A 101 -8.95 5.81 -1.83
CA GLY A 101 -10.01 6.58 -1.16
C GLY A 101 -11.11 5.75 -0.54
N GLU A 102 -11.02 4.42 -0.61
CA GLU A 102 -11.98 3.53 0.00
C GLU A 102 -11.74 3.37 1.50
N ILE A 103 -12.84 3.10 2.22
CA ILE A 103 -12.83 2.77 3.63
C ILE A 103 -13.43 1.38 3.80
N PHE A 104 -12.64 0.48 4.38
CA PHE A 104 -13.02 -0.92 4.61
C PHE A 104 -13.36 -1.14 6.08
N GLU A 105 -14.41 -1.91 6.34
CA GLU A 105 -14.82 -2.28 7.70
C GLU A 105 -14.51 -3.74 7.97
N LEU A 106 -13.54 -4.01 8.85
CA LEU A 106 -13.04 -5.35 9.18
C LEU A 106 -13.13 -5.57 10.69
N GLU A 107 -14.00 -6.50 11.11
CA GLU A 107 -14.19 -6.86 12.53
C GLU A 107 -14.43 -5.64 13.45
N GLY A 108 -15.21 -4.66 12.96
CA GLY A 108 -15.52 -3.43 13.67
C GLY A 108 -14.39 -2.40 13.72
N LYS A 109 -13.38 -2.57 12.86
CA LYS A 109 -12.30 -1.62 12.63
C LYS A 109 -12.39 -1.05 11.22
N THR A 110 -12.09 0.23 11.08
CA THR A 110 -12.10 0.93 9.80
C THR A 110 -10.69 1.17 9.28
N ILE A 111 -10.47 0.87 8.01
CA ILE A 111 -9.20 1.04 7.31
C ILE A 111 -9.41 1.96 6.11
N PHE A 112 -8.79 3.13 6.11
CA PHE A 112 -8.71 3.98 4.93
C PHE A 112 -7.49 3.56 4.10
N ALA A 113 -7.68 3.30 2.80
CA ALA A 113 -6.64 2.91 1.87
C ALA A 113 -6.47 3.98 0.78
N PHE A 114 -5.22 4.39 0.52
CA PHE A 114 -4.91 5.31 -0.56
C PHE A 114 -3.50 5.07 -1.10
N GLY A 115 -3.41 4.47 -2.26
CA GLY A 115 -2.16 4.16 -2.93
C GLY A 115 -1.55 5.35 -3.68
N GLY A 116 -0.58 5.05 -4.52
CA GLY A 116 0.16 6.01 -5.33
C GLY A 116 1.51 6.40 -4.74
N GLY A 117 2.41 6.75 -5.64
CA GLY A 117 3.76 7.21 -5.36
C GLY A 117 4.40 7.73 -6.64
N TYR A 118 5.50 8.46 -6.55
CA TYR A 118 6.16 9.04 -7.71
C TYR A 118 7.48 8.33 -8.04
N SER A 119 7.61 7.90 -9.28
CA SER A 119 8.85 7.35 -9.82
C SER A 119 9.83 8.49 -10.18
N TYR A 120 10.80 8.77 -9.31
CA TYR A 120 11.78 9.84 -9.54
C TYR A 120 12.64 9.65 -10.80
N ASP A 121 12.67 8.45 -11.35
CA ASP A 121 13.40 8.07 -12.56
C ASP A 121 12.50 7.94 -13.79
N CYS A 122 11.23 8.38 -13.73
CA CYS A 122 10.24 8.28 -14.80
C CYS A 122 10.75 8.82 -16.14
N ALA A 123 11.60 9.87 -16.13
CA ALA A 123 12.20 10.43 -17.33
C ALA A 123 13.16 9.46 -18.07
N ARG A 124 13.54 8.34 -17.44
CA ARG A 124 14.38 7.28 -18.01
C ARG A 124 13.59 6.01 -18.33
N ARG A 125 12.30 6.01 -18.02
CA ARG A 125 11.38 4.89 -18.21
C ARG A 125 10.53 5.12 -19.46
N THR A 126 9.83 4.09 -19.88
CA THR A 126 8.93 4.10 -21.04
C THR A 126 7.50 3.99 -20.56
N GLU A 127 6.68 5.01 -20.89
CA GLU A 127 5.25 5.01 -20.55
C GLU A 127 4.54 3.79 -21.16
N GLY A 128 3.70 3.14 -20.33
CA GLY A 128 2.96 1.94 -20.70
C GLY A 128 3.78 0.65 -20.72
N TYR A 129 5.05 0.71 -20.31
CA TYR A 129 5.93 -0.46 -20.26
C TYR A 129 6.59 -0.66 -18.89
N ASP A 130 7.18 0.38 -18.29
CA ASP A 130 7.81 0.35 -16.98
C ASP A 130 7.55 1.65 -16.17
N TRP A 131 6.61 2.46 -16.66
CA TRP A 131 6.08 3.63 -15.98
C TRP A 131 4.68 3.98 -16.48
N TRP A 132 3.82 4.44 -15.61
CA TRP A 132 2.46 4.89 -15.92
C TRP A 132 2.15 6.20 -15.18
N PRO A 133 1.58 7.23 -15.86
CA PRO A 133 1.18 8.47 -15.19
C PRO A 133 0.19 8.26 -14.04
N GLN A 134 -0.57 7.17 -14.08
CA GLN A 134 -1.54 6.79 -13.06
C GLN A 134 -0.91 6.37 -11.72
N GLU A 135 0.42 6.24 -11.64
CA GLU A 135 1.10 6.10 -10.35
C GLU A 135 0.77 7.29 -9.42
N MET A 136 0.51 8.48 -10.01
CA MET A 136 -0.01 9.63 -9.29
C MET A 136 -1.54 9.66 -9.37
N PRO A 137 -2.21 9.94 -8.23
CA PRO A 137 -3.67 10.00 -8.18
C PRO A 137 -4.25 11.12 -9.03
N SER A 138 -5.45 10.90 -9.55
CA SER A 138 -6.25 11.91 -10.23
C SER A 138 -6.98 12.83 -9.24
N GLN A 139 -7.46 13.98 -9.72
CA GLN A 139 -8.26 14.91 -8.91
C GLN A 139 -9.56 14.29 -8.43
N GLU A 140 -10.14 13.41 -9.22
CA GLU A 140 -11.36 12.68 -8.90
C GLU A 140 -11.12 11.71 -7.72
N GLU A 141 -9.97 11.03 -7.69
CA GLU A 141 -9.59 10.13 -6.59
C GLU A 141 -9.37 10.90 -5.28
N TYR A 142 -8.74 12.07 -5.31
CA TYR A 142 -8.61 12.94 -4.13
C TYR A 142 -9.97 13.40 -3.62
N GLN A 143 -10.86 13.85 -4.50
CA GLN A 143 -12.19 14.29 -4.12
C GLN A 143 -13.04 13.16 -3.56
N TYR A 144 -12.95 11.98 -4.15
CA TYR A 144 -13.62 10.77 -3.67
C TYR A 144 -13.16 10.40 -2.25
N ALA A 145 -11.87 10.44 -2.01
CA ALA A 145 -11.30 10.18 -0.68
C ALA A 145 -11.82 11.16 0.38
N TYR A 146 -11.85 12.46 0.05
CA TYR A 146 -12.43 13.46 0.97
C TYR A 146 -13.90 13.18 1.29
N GLN A 147 -14.70 12.87 0.29
CA GLN A 147 -16.12 12.55 0.48
C GLN A 147 -16.33 11.30 1.35
N ASN A 148 -15.49 10.29 1.20
CA ASN A 148 -15.58 9.07 2.01
C ASN A 148 -15.14 9.32 3.45
N LEU A 149 -14.07 10.06 3.67
CA LEU A 149 -13.65 10.45 5.02
C LEU A 149 -14.69 11.35 5.70
N GLU A 150 -15.32 12.28 4.98
CA GLU A 150 -16.39 13.11 5.51
C GLU A 150 -17.61 12.27 5.93
N LYS A 151 -18.03 11.27 5.14
CA LYS A 151 -19.10 10.32 5.50
C LYS A 151 -18.79 9.52 6.78
N HIS A 152 -17.52 9.36 7.12
CA HIS A 152 -17.05 8.70 8.33
C HIS A 152 -16.65 9.69 9.43
N ASP A 153 -17.12 10.94 9.37
CA ASP A 153 -16.81 11.99 10.35
C ASP A 153 -15.30 12.19 10.57
N TRP A 154 -14.49 11.97 9.52
CA TRP A 154 -13.02 12.03 9.57
C TRP A 154 -12.41 11.14 10.67
N LYS A 155 -12.97 9.93 10.84
CA LYS A 155 -12.52 8.96 11.85
C LYS A 155 -12.32 7.59 11.21
N VAL A 156 -11.10 7.06 11.31
CA VAL A 156 -10.77 5.70 10.92
C VAL A 156 -9.81 5.09 11.94
N ASP A 157 -9.78 3.77 12.07
CA ASP A 157 -8.82 3.14 12.98
C ASP A 157 -7.42 3.13 12.36
N TYR A 158 -7.30 2.80 11.08
CA TYR A 158 -6.02 2.66 10.38
C TYR A 158 -6.02 3.39 9.06
N ILE A 159 -4.84 3.91 8.70
CA ILE A 159 -4.56 4.50 7.39
C ILE A 159 -3.44 3.68 6.75
N LEU A 160 -3.66 3.22 5.53
CA LEU A 160 -2.68 2.49 4.72
C LEU A 160 -2.41 3.29 3.44
N THR A 161 -1.15 3.69 3.25
CA THR A 161 -0.71 4.42 2.06
C THR A 161 0.61 3.84 1.53
N HIS A 162 0.98 4.16 0.29
CA HIS A 162 2.31 3.79 -0.19
C HIS A 162 3.34 4.84 0.24
N THR A 163 3.10 6.12 -0.03
CA THR A 163 3.93 7.22 0.48
C THR A 163 3.29 7.88 1.71
N CYS A 164 3.82 9.00 2.20
CA CYS A 164 3.41 9.62 3.45
C CYS A 164 3.30 11.16 3.39
N PRO A 165 2.78 11.81 4.44
CA PRO A 165 2.71 13.28 4.54
C PRO A 165 4.08 13.96 4.36
N SER A 166 4.09 15.17 3.80
CA SER A 166 5.32 15.94 3.56
C SER A 166 6.11 16.24 4.83
N GLU A 167 5.41 16.55 5.93
CA GLU A 167 6.08 16.75 7.23
C GLU A 167 6.72 15.48 7.77
N THR A 168 6.17 14.30 7.44
CA THR A 168 6.75 13.01 7.82
C THR A 168 8.03 12.75 7.04
N ILE A 169 8.06 13.05 5.73
CA ILE A 169 9.28 13.00 4.91
C ILE A 169 10.35 13.91 5.49
N ALA A 170 9.99 15.17 5.78
CA ALA A 170 10.90 16.13 6.38
C ALA A 170 11.47 15.62 7.72
N TYR A 171 10.62 15.02 8.56
CA TYR A 171 11.06 14.43 9.83
C TYR A 171 12.01 13.26 9.62
N MET A 172 11.71 12.33 8.71
CA MET A 172 12.60 11.20 8.37
C MET A 172 13.96 11.68 7.84
N SER A 173 13.98 12.76 7.07
CA SER A 173 15.21 13.38 6.56
C SER A 173 16.10 13.89 7.71
N THR A 174 15.52 14.44 8.78
CA THR A 174 16.27 14.87 9.97
C THR A 174 16.91 13.70 10.73
N MET A 175 16.35 12.51 10.59
CA MET A 175 16.86 11.28 11.22
C MET A 175 18.01 10.62 10.43
N HIS A 176 18.42 11.22 9.31
CA HIS A 176 19.44 10.67 8.39
C HIS A 176 19.12 9.24 7.88
N LEU A 177 17.85 8.93 7.67
CA LEU A 177 17.40 7.62 7.20
C LEU A 177 17.63 7.39 5.70
N GLY A 178 18.38 8.26 5.02
CA GLY A 178 18.63 8.15 3.58
C GLY A 178 17.42 8.46 2.70
N VAL A 179 16.33 8.93 3.29
CA VAL A 179 15.11 9.28 2.60
C VAL A 179 15.38 10.46 1.68
N LYS A 180 15.15 10.26 0.41
CA LYS A 180 15.24 11.34 -0.57
C LYS A 180 13.95 12.17 -0.52
N ASP A 181 14.10 13.47 -0.46
CA ASP A 181 12.99 14.38 -0.70
C ASP A 181 12.65 14.33 -2.20
N PHE A 182 11.59 13.64 -2.56
CA PHE A 182 11.07 13.58 -3.93
C PHE A 182 10.29 14.84 -4.31
N ALA A 183 10.65 15.98 -3.72
CA ALA A 183 9.99 17.27 -3.60
C ALA A 183 9.40 17.90 -4.89
N GLY A 184 9.49 17.27 -6.04
CA GLY A 184 8.91 17.79 -7.28
C GLY A 184 7.66 17.05 -7.72
N GLY A 185 7.74 15.75 -7.94
CA GLY A 185 6.70 14.95 -8.57
C GLY A 185 5.61 14.46 -7.62
N GLU A 186 5.94 14.21 -6.35
CA GLU A 186 5.01 13.65 -5.37
C GLU A 186 4.34 14.70 -4.48
N ARG A 187 4.69 15.97 -4.66
CA ARG A 187 4.27 17.06 -3.75
C ARG A 187 2.77 17.15 -3.54
N GLU A 188 1.98 17.00 -4.59
CA GLU A 188 0.53 17.10 -4.50
C GLU A 188 -0.04 16.00 -3.59
N LEU A 189 0.41 14.76 -3.77
CA LEU A 189 0.02 13.62 -2.96
C LEU A 189 0.46 13.77 -1.49
N ASN A 190 1.69 14.26 -1.26
CA ASN A 190 2.16 14.46 0.10
C ASN A 190 1.37 15.58 0.83
N LEU A 191 0.99 16.66 0.13
CA LEU A 191 0.15 17.73 0.68
C LEU A 191 -1.29 17.24 0.95
N PHE A 192 -1.83 16.39 0.08
CA PHE A 192 -3.09 15.72 0.33
C PHE A 192 -3.01 14.91 1.64
N PHE A 193 -1.94 14.16 1.84
CA PHE A 193 -1.75 13.41 3.09
C PHE A 193 -1.50 14.30 4.30
N ASP A 194 -0.88 15.48 4.14
CA ASP A 194 -0.79 16.46 5.24
C ASP A 194 -2.18 16.90 5.70
N TYR A 195 -3.10 17.14 4.75
CA TYR A 195 -4.47 17.49 5.06
C TYR A 195 -5.22 16.33 5.74
N ILE A 196 -5.12 15.10 5.19
CA ILE A 196 -5.71 13.89 5.81
C ILE A 196 -5.23 13.75 7.26
N ARG A 197 -3.94 13.91 7.50
CA ARG A 197 -3.37 13.81 8.84
C ARG A 197 -3.88 14.87 9.80
N ALA A 198 -4.13 16.08 9.31
CA ALA A 198 -4.60 17.20 10.12
C ALA A 198 -6.07 17.02 10.54
N GLU A 199 -6.91 16.53 9.63
CA GLU A 199 -8.36 16.47 9.81
C GLU A 199 -8.84 15.12 10.33
N THR A 200 -8.09 14.02 10.10
CA THR A 200 -8.55 12.66 10.42
C THR A 200 -8.03 12.18 11.77
N SER A 201 -8.94 11.67 12.59
CA SER A 201 -8.60 10.91 13.80
C SER A 201 -8.32 9.46 13.44
N TYR A 202 -7.11 8.96 13.77
CA TYR A 202 -6.69 7.59 13.50
C TYR A 202 -5.84 7.03 14.65
N GLN A 203 -5.73 5.69 14.71
CA GLN A 203 -4.89 5.01 15.71
C GLN A 203 -3.47 4.79 15.17
N LYS A 204 -3.34 4.32 13.92
CA LYS A 204 -2.05 4.08 13.26
C LYS A 204 -2.12 4.36 11.76
N TRP A 205 -0.99 4.79 11.22
CA TRP A 205 -0.78 5.03 9.81
C TRP A 205 0.46 4.26 9.34
N TYR A 206 0.30 3.38 8.36
CA TYR A 206 1.39 2.59 7.80
C TYR A 206 1.65 2.98 6.35
N PHE A 207 2.93 3.03 5.97
CA PHE A 207 3.34 3.33 4.60
C PHE A 207 4.66 2.64 4.23
N GLY A 208 4.88 2.40 2.90
CA GLY A 208 6.07 1.79 2.28
C GLY A 208 7.00 2.81 1.65
N HIS A 209 7.39 2.58 0.38
CA HIS A 209 8.06 3.48 -0.56
C HIS A 209 9.49 3.92 -0.21
N PHE A 210 9.76 4.28 1.02
CA PHE A 210 11.04 4.87 1.43
C PHE A 210 12.12 3.84 1.77
N HIS A 211 11.81 2.56 1.69
CA HIS A 211 12.71 1.45 1.99
C HIS A 211 13.38 1.55 3.36
N VAL A 212 12.60 1.92 4.37
CA VAL A 212 13.04 2.00 5.77
C VAL A 212 12.02 1.35 6.70
N ASP A 213 12.51 0.77 7.80
CA ASP A 213 11.69 0.28 8.89
C ASP A 213 11.81 1.22 10.08
N ARG A 214 10.74 1.99 10.36
CA ARG A 214 10.77 2.94 11.46
C ARG A 214 9.39 3.20 12.04
N GLU A 215 9.31 3.17 13.35
CA GLU A 215 8.22 3.82 14.08
C GLU A 215 8.54 5.31 14.21
N LEU A 216 7.60 6.14 13.81
CA LEU A 216 7.72 7.57 13.76
C LEU A 216 6.72 8.24 14.71
N TRP A 217 6.80 9.53 14.84
CA TRP A 217 5.87 10.30 15.65
C TRP A 217 4.42 10.17 15.15
N ARG A 218 3.45 10.49 16.02
CA ARG A 218 2.01 10.42 15.69
C ARG A 218 1.54 9.06 15.19
N SER A 219 2.09 7.98 15.73
CA SER A 219 1.71 6.61 15.38
C SER A 219 1.82 6.28 13.88
N GLN A 220 2.83 6.83 13.22
CA GLN A 220 3.17 6.53 11.85
C GLN A 220 4.30 5.50 11.77
N TYR A 221 4.22 4.62 10.79
CA TYR A 221 5.15 3.51 10.64
C TYR A 221 5.59 3.40 9.18
N ALA A 222 6.87 3.67 8.91
CA ALA A 222 7.51 3.28 7.67
C ALA A 222 7.84 1.78 7.73
N VAL A 223 7.54 1.04 6.67
CA VAL A 223 7.65 -0.42 6.64
C VAL A 223 8.33 -0.88 5.36
N LEU A 224 9.38 -1.69 5.50
CA LEU A 224 10.05 -2.38 4.41
C LEU A 224 10.16 -3.87 4.73
N ASP A 225 11.18 -4.25 5.52
CA ASP A 225 11.47 -5.65 5.86
C ASP A 225 10.73 -6.15 7.10
N ALA A 226 10.25 -5.22 7.93
CA ALA A 226 9.47 -5.57 9.12
C ALA A 226 8.05 -6.00 8.73
N VAL A 227 7.69 -7.23 9.04
CA VAL A 227 6.28 -7.65 9.06
C VAL A 227 5.70 -7.25 10.40
N ARG A 228 4.65 -6.43 10.39
CA ARG A 228 4.03 -5.87 11.61
C ARG A 228 2.61 -6.37 11.81
N ASP A 229 2.20 -6.47 13.06
CA ASP A 229 0.80 -6.62 13.42
C ASP A 229 0.07 -5.28 13.22
N LEU A 230 -1.05 -5.27 12.49
CA LEU A 230 -1.82 -4.07 12.17
C LEU A 230 -2.31 -3.33 13.44
N HIS A 231 -2.76 -4.10 14.43
CA HIS A 231 -3.44 -3.53 15.59
C HIS A 231 -2.47 -2.96 16.61
N THR A 232 -1.38 -3.65 16.85
CA THR A 232 -0.38 -3.26 17.86
C THR A 232 0.75 -2.42 17.28
N GLY A 233 1.08 -2.59 15.99
CA GLY A 233 2.26 -2.02 15.34
C GLY A 233 3.56 -2.77 15.65
N THR A 234 3.50 -3.83 16.46
CA THR A 234 4.70 -4.59 16.84
C THR A 234 5.28 -5.35 15.65
N VAL A 235 6.60 -5.40 15.58
CA VAL A 235 7.29 -6.24 14.59
C VAL A 235 7.12 -7.71 14.99
N ILE A 236 6.60 -8.51 14.10
CA ILE A 236 6.43 -9.95 14.27
C ILE A 236 7.65 -10.68 13.73
N ARG A 237 8.19 -10.21 12.58
CA ARG A 237 9.35 -10.80 11.91
C ARG A 237 10.00 -9.75 11.01
N TYR A 238 11.27 -9.93 10.70
CA TYR A 238 11.95 -9.29 9.57
C TYR A 238 12.08 -10.27 8.40
N ARG A 239 11.97 -9.75 7.17
CA ARG A 239 12.10 -10.53 5.93
C ARG A 239 13.55 -10.82 5.54
N SER A 240 14.51 -10.07 6.09
CA SER A 240 15.95 -10.21 5.89
C SER A 240 16.63 -10.99 7.02
#